data_e789b6d82bbecc0e43d56812bd5eb7e8
#
_entry.id   e789b6d82bbecc0e43d56812bd5eb7e8
#
_cell.length_a   1.000
_cell.length_b   1.000
_cell.length_c   1.000
_cell.angle_alpha   90.00
_cell.angle_beta   90.00
_cell.angle_gamma   90.00
#
_symmetry.space_group_name_H-M   'P 1'
#
loop_
_entity.id
_entity.type
_entity.pdbx_description
1 polymer ?
#
loop_
_entity_poly.entity_id
_entity_poly.type
_entity_poly.pdbx_seq_one_letter_code
_entity_poly.pdbx_strand_id
1 'polypeptide(L)'
;MTGDVLMKKVLFILGPNLNMVGIRDKAVYGVETAESINAQVEKWAKELEIELEIYQSNHEGDIIDKIHSAYGNKDGIMINAGALTHYSYALHDAIEAVHIPTVETHMSNIYAREEFRYKSVISAVCAGSIAGFGKNSYYLGLSALKKLMK
;
A
#
# COMPACT_ATOMS: atom_id res chain seq x y z
N MET A 1 7.14 -30.98 -5.10
CA MET A 1 7.32 -30.42 -5.07
C MET A 1 7.35 -30.23 -4.60
N THR A 2 7.58 -30.52 -4.52
CA THR A 2 7.60 -30.12 -4.20
C THR A 2 7.56 -29.30 -4.43
N GLY A 3 7.28 -29.49 -4.57
CA GLY A 3 7.01 -28.40 -5.42
C GLY A 3 7.33 -27.09 -4.78
N ASP A 4 8.36 -26.58 -5.15
CA ASP A 4 8.74 -25.26 -4.70
C ASP A 4 7.89 -24.25 -5.43
N VAL A 5 6.72 -23.93 -4.84
CA VAL A 5 5.94 -22.82 -5.32
C VAL A 5 6.71 -21.56 -4.90
N LEU A 6 7.29 -20.88 -5.88
CA LEU A 6 7.92 -19.59 -5.62
C LEU A 6 6.83 -18.62 -5.18
N MET A 7 6.93 -18.11 -3.96
CA MET A 7 6.01 -17.12 -3.45
C MET A 7 6.16 -15.82 -4.22
N LYS A 8 5.05 -15.18 -4.54
CA LYS A 8 5.08 -13.86 -5.17
C LYS A 8 5.55 -12.82 -4.16
N LYS A 9 6.32 -11.87 -4.64
CA LYS A 9 6.95 -10.84 -3.81
C LYS A 9 6.18 -9.54 -3.94
N VAL A 10 5.74 -9.01 -2.81
CA VAL A 10 4.98 -7.76 -2.76
C VAL A 10 5.71 -6.74 -1.89
N LEU A 11 5.78 -5.52 -2.40
CA LEU A 11 6.24 -4.37 -1.64
C LEU A 11 5.02 -3.59 -1.15
N PHE A 12 4.91 -3.43 0.17
CA PHE A 12 3.87 -2.62 0.77
C PHE A 12 4.46 -1.30 1.23
N ILE A 13 4.06 -0.22 0.56
CA ILE A 13 4.56 1.13 0.85
C ILE A 13 3.55 1.89 1.69
N LEU A 14 4.06 2.48 2.76
CA LEU A 14 3.32 3.36 3.66
C LEU A 14 3.93 4.75 3.62
N GLY A 15 3.13 5.74 3.27
CA GLY A 15 3.59 7.12 3.07
C GLY A 15 3.66 7.96 4.35
N PRO A 16 3.79 9.27 4.18
CA PRO A 16 4.00 10.20 5.30
C PRO A 16 2.94 10.07 6.38
N ASN A 17 3.40 10.16 7.61
CA ASN A 17 2.60 10.17 8.82
C ASN A 17 1.94 8.83 9.18
N LEU A 18 2.11 7.79 8.37
CA LEU A 18 1.52 6.49 8.69
C LEU A 18 2.29 5.74 9.77
N ASN A 19 3.49 6.18 10.09
CA ASN A 19 4.21 5.74 11.28
C ASN A 19 3.56 6.22 12.58
N MET A 20 2.69 7.25 12.49
CA MET A 20 2.05 7.87 13.65
C MET A 20 0.66 7.30 13.96
N VAL A 21 0.27 6.20 13.31
CA VAL A 21 -1.00 5.55 13.59
C VAL A 21 -1.01 5.08 15.05
N GLY A 22 -2.10 5.36 15.76
CA GLY A 22 -2.22 5.09 17.18
C GLY A 22 -1.88 6.28 18.07
N ILE A 23 -1.17 7.26 17.52
CA ILE A 23 -0.80 8.50 18.21
C ILE A 23 -1.62 9.66 17.67
N ARG A 24 -1.71 9.78 16.35
CA ARG A 24 -2.50 10.83 15.72
C ARG A 24 -3.97 10.35 15.62
N ASP A 25 -4.80 10.99 14.99
CA ASP A 25 -6.24 10.86 14.81
C ASP A 25 -6.84 9.45 15.02
N LYS A 26 -7.17 9.13 16.28
CA LYS A 26 -7.77 7.83 16.63
C LYS A 26 -9.17 7.64 16.06
N ALA A 27 -9.88 8.73 15.79
CA ALA A 27 -11.22 8.66 15.20
C ALA A 27 -11.17 8.12 13.77
N VAL A 28 -10.05 8.36 13.05
CA VAL A 28 -9.87 7.89 11.67
C VAL A 28 -9.20 6.51 11.63
N TYR A 29 -8.17 6.29 12.45
CA TYR A 29 -7.31 5.11 12.37
C TYR A 29 -7.54 4.09 13.47
N GLY A 30 -8.41 4.38 14.45
CA GLY A 30 -8.71 3.50 15.57
C GLY A 30 -7.65 3.55 16.66
N VAL A 31 -7.62 2.50 17.50
CA VAL A 31 -6.74 2.44 18.67
C VAL A 31 -5.47 1.62 18.43
N GLU A 32 -5.35 0.95 17.28
CA GLU A 32 -4.19 0.12 16.98
C GLU A 32 -3.00 0.98 16.60
N THR A 33 -1.80 0.46 16.83
CA THR A 33 -0.55 1.12 16.47
C THR A 33 -0.11 0.71 15.07
N ALA A 34 0.83 1.47 14.50
CA ALA A 34 1.44 1.10 13.22
C ALA A 34 2.06 -0.30 13.30
N GLU A 35 2.74 -0.60 14.41
CA GLU A 35 3.38 -1.91 14.59
C GLU A 35 2.37 -3.04 14.63
N SER A 36 1.25 -2.87 15.35
CA SER A 36 0.23 -3.91 15.46
C SER A 36 -0.46 -4.16 14.13
N ILE A 37 -0.71 -3.10 13.37
CA ILE A 37 -1.32 -3.22 12.04
C ILE A 37 -0.36 -3.92 11.10
N ASN A 38 0.91 -3.54 11.08
CA ASN A 38 1.92 -4.15 10.21
C ASN A 38 2.10 -5.63 10.52
N ALA A 39 2.10 -6.00 11.81
CA ALA A 39 2.18 -7.41 12.22
C ALA A 39 0.98 -8.21 11.68
N GLN A 40 -0.21 -7.62 11.70
CA GLN A 40 -1.40 -8.27 11.16
C GLN A 40 -1.30 -8.42 9.64
N VAL A 41 -0.79 -7.41 8.95
CA VAL A 41 -0.62 -7.46 7.48
C VAL A 41 0.38 -8.56 7.10
N GLU A 42 1.48 -8.68 7.83
CA GLU A 42 2.45 -9.75 7.62
C GLU A 42 1.83 -11.13 7.80
N LYS A 43 0.96 -11.28 8.78
CA LYS A 43 0.25 -12.53 9.03
C LYS A 43 -0.67 -12.88 7.87
N TRP A 44 -1.43 -11.91 7.40
CA TRP A 44 -2.29 -12.09 6.22
C TRP A 44 -1.48 -12.45 4.96
N ALA A 45 -0.32 -11.81 4.78
CA ALA A 45 0.55 -12.11 3.64
C ALA A 45 0.99 -13.58 3.67
N LYS A 46 1.36 -14.10 4.86
CA LYS A 46 1.72 -15.51 5.00
C LYS A 46 0.56 -16.43 4.64
N GLU A 47 -0.64 -16.09 5.10
CA GLU A 47 -1.83 -16.88 4.79
C GLU A 47 -2.12 -16.91 3.28
N LEU A 48 -1.80 -15.83 2.59
CA LEU A 48 -1.98 -15.69 1.15
C LEU A 48 -0.77 -16.18 0.34
N GLU A 49 0.25 -16.70 1.03
CA GLU A 49 1.49 -17.18 0.41
C GLU A 49 2.19 -16.07 -0.39
N ILE A 50 2.27 -14.90 0.23
CA ILE A 50 2.97 -13.71 -0.31
C ILE A 50 4.20 -13.44 0.53
N GLU A 51 5.33 -13.23 -0.13
CA GLU A 51 6.55 -12.74 0.52
C GLU A 51 6.45 -11.21 0.55
N LEU A 52 6.26 -10.65 1.75
CA LEU A 52 5.95 -9.23 1.93
C LEU A 52 7.15 -8.46 2.45
N GLU A 53 7.43 -7.32 1.85
CA GLU A 53 8.33 -6.32 2.41
C GLU A 53 7.50 -5.08 2.71
N ILE A 54 7.58 -4.57 3.95
CA ILE A 54 6.89 -3.35 4.37
C ILE A 54 7.92 -2.22 4.44
N TYR A 55 7.60 -1.09 3.81
CA TYR A 55 8.47 0.09 3.80
C TYR A 55 7.65 1.34 4.09
N GLN A 56 8.03 2.08 5.12
CA GLN A 56 7.38 3.34 5.49
C GLN A 56 8.39 4.48 5.36
N SER A 57 7.97 5.61 4.81
CA SER A 57 8.79 6.81 4.77
C SER A 57 7.93 8.06 4.77
N ASN A 58 8.45 9.12 5.39
CA ASN A 58 7.85 10.45 5.36
C ASN A 58 8.42 11.29 4.20
N HIS A 59 9.29 10.72 3.38
CA HIS A 59 9.99 11.44 2.32
C HIS A 59 9.55 10.94 0.95
N GLU A 60 8.99 11.84 0.15
CA GLU A 60 8.50 11.51 -1.19
C GLU A 60 9.59 10.88 -2.06
N GLY A 61 10.79 11.45 -2.04
CA GLY A 61 11.91 10.92 -2.83
C GLY A 61 12.30 9.51 -2.46
N ASP A 62 12.29 9.19 -1.17
CA ASP A 62 12.59 7.84 -0.70
C ASP A 62 11.55 6.84 -1.19
N ILE A 63 10.28 7.24 -1.20
CA ILE A 63 9.21 6.38 -1.69
C ILE A 63 9.38 6.13 -3.19
N ILE A 64 9.70 7.16 -3.95
CA ILE A 64 9.95 7.05 -5.38
C ILE A 64 11.12 6.10 -5.64
N ASP A 65 12.23 6.28 -4.92
CA ASP A 65 13.39 5.40 -5.06
C ASP A 65 13.05 3.95 -4.72
N LYS A 66 12.21 3.77 -3.70
CA LYS A 66 11.79 2.43 -3.29
C LYS A 66 10.95 1.75 -4.38
N ILE A 67 10.05 2.50 -5.01
CA ILE A 67 9.27 2.00 -6.15
C ILE A 67 10.20 1.59 -7.29
N HIS A 68 11.17 2.43 -7.61
CA HIS A 68 12.16 2.10 -8.66
C HIS A 68 12.90 0.81 -8.34
N SER A 69 13.24 0.58 -7.05
CA SER A 69 13.95 -0.62 -6.63
C SER A 69 13.13 -1.90 -6.81
N ALA A 70 11.82 -1.77 -6.92
CA ALA A 70 10.93 -2.92 -7.12
C ALA A 70 11.00 -3.47 -8.55
N TYR A 71 11.46 -2.66 -9.50
CA TYR A 71 11.57 -3.07 -10.90
C TYR A 71 12.50 -4.29 -11.04
N GLY A 72 11.98 -5.39 -11.60
CA GLY A 72 12.74 -6.62 -11.74
C GLY A 72 12.92 -7.40 -10.44
N ASN A 73 12.31 -6.96 -9.34
CA ASN A 73 12.51 -7.52 -8.00
C ASN A 73 11.21 -7.89 -7.29
N LYS A 74 10.12 -7.20 -7.59
CA LYS A 74 8.82 -7.47 -6.98
C LYS A 74 7.77 -7.77 -8.03
N ASP A 75 6.78 -8.54 -7.64
CA ASP A 75 5.67 -8.95 -8.52
C ASP A 75 4.45 -8.06 -8.36
N GLY A 76 4.33 -7.37 -7.24
CA GLY A 76 3.22 -6.47 -6.95
C GLY A 76 3.59 -5.41 -5.94
N ILE A 77 2.82 -4.32 -5.95
CA ILE A 77 2.97 -3.22 -4.99
C ILE A 77 1.60 -2.92 -4.39
N MET A 78 1.55 -2.83 -3.08
CA MET A 78 0.40 -2.26 -2.37
C MET A 78 0.86 -0.95 -1.76
N ILE A 79 0.11 0.12 -1.97
CA ILE A 79 0.53 1.43 -1.50
C ILE A 79 -0.58 2.16 -0.77
N ASN A 80 -0.24 2.69 0.41
CA ASN A 80 -1.01 3.73 1.07
C ASN A 80 -0.10 4.96 1.13
N ALA A 81 -0.26 5.85 0.18
CA ALA A 81 0.65 6.98 0.01
C ALA A 81 0.37 8.14 0.97
N GLY A 82 -0.63 7.98 1.87
CA GLY A 82 -1.02 9.06 2.75
C GLY A 82 -1.47 10.26 1.93
N ALA A 83 -1.13 11.46 2.38
CA ALA A 83 -1.54 12.69 1.69
C ALA A 83 -0.91 12.84 0.30
N LEU A 84 0.21 12.17 0.03
CA LEU A 84 0.83 12.20 -1.31
C LEU A 84 -0.13 11.70 -2.40
N THR A 85 -1.08 10.86 -2.04
CA THR A 85 -2.13 10.36 -2.93
C THR A 85 -2.82 11.47 -3.70
N HIS A 86 -2.97 12.62 -3.06
CA HIS A 86 -3.85 13.68 -3.55
C HIS A 86 -3.12 14.73 -4.38
N TYR A 87 -1.77 14.72 -4.40
CA TYR A 87 -1.04 15.77 -5.10
C TYR A 87 0.32 15.35 -5.70
N SER A 88 0.80 14.14 -5.44
CA SER A 88 2.13 13.78 -5.93
C SER A 88 2.07 13.21 -7.36
N TYR A 89 2.27 14.08 -8.32
CA TYR A 89 2.41 13.67 -9.72
C TYR A 89 3.71 12.88 -9.94
N ALA A 90 4.75 13.19 -9.16
CA ALA A 90 6.01 12.44 -9.24
C ALA A 90 5.82 10.99 -8.81
N LEU A 91 4.98 10.76 -7.81
CA LEU A 91 4.63 9.39 -7.37
C LEU A 91 3.83 8.66 -8.44
N HIS A 92 2.86 9.35 -9.07
CA HIS A 92 2.12 8.82 -10.21
C HIS A 92 3.10 8.30 -11.27
N ASP A 93 4.07 9.13 -11.65
CA ASP A 93 5.03 8.78 -12.70
C ASP A 93 5.91 7.60 -12.30
N ALA A 94 6.31 7.50 -11.04
CA ALA A 94 7.12 6.39 -10.55
C ALA A 94 6.36 5.06 -10.64
N ILE A 95 5.10 5.06 -10.23
CA ILE A 95 4.25 3.85 -10.31
C ILE A 95 4.10 3.41 -11.76
N GLU A 96 3.81 4.35 -12.64
CA GLU A 96 3.65 4.06 -14.06
C GLU A 96 4.93 3.49 -14.67
N ALA A 97 6.07 4.04 -14.29
CA ALA A 97 7.35 3.70 -14.90
C ALA A 97 7.78 2.25 -14.68
N VAL A 98 7.43 1.65 -13.55
CA VAL A 98 7.90 0.30 -13.22
C VAL A 98 7.04 -0.82 -13.77
N HIS A 99 5.84 -0.53 -14.25
CA HIS A 99 4.93 -1.51 -14.86
C HIS A 99 4.66 -2.72 -13.97
N ILE A 100 4.54 -2.52 -12.67
CA ILE A 100 4.22 -3.57 -11.70
C ILE A 100 2.77 -3.37 -11.27
N PRO A 101 1.95 -4.43 -11.22
CA PRO A 101 0.59 -4.30 -10.69
C PRO A 101 0.60 -3.64 -9.32
N THR A 102 -0.10 -2.53 -9.19
CA THR A 102 -0.13 -1.73 -7.96
C THR A 102 -1.58 -1.55 -7.53
N VAL A 103 -1.85 -1.76 -6.25
CA VAL A 103 -3.16 -1.52 -5.64
C VAL A 103 -3.03 -0.40 -4.63
N GLU A 104 -3.82 0.64 -4.83
CA GLU A 104 -3.91 1.77 -3.88
C GLU A 104 -4.82 1.38 -2.73
N THR A 105 -4.38 1.62 -1.49
CA THR A 105 -5.17 1.30 -0.31
C THR A 105 -5.21 2.48 0.66
N HIS A 106 -6.34 2.64 1.33
CA HIS A 106 -6.53 3.62 2.40
C HIS A 106 -7.34 2.97 3.50
N MET A 107 -6.94 3.17 4.75
CA MET A 107 -7.70 2.65 5.88
C MET A 107 -9.01 3.43 6.05
N SER A 108 -8.94 4.76 5.93
CA SER A 108 -10.12 5.60 6.09
C SER A 108 -10.99 5.62 4.84
N ASN A 109 -12.26 5.96 5.03
CA ASN A 109 -13.11 6.34 3.91
C ASN A 109 -12.74 7.78 3.53
N ILE A 110 -11.93 7.93 2.48
CA ILE A 110 -11.42 9.23 2.06
C ILE A 110 -12.53 10.20 1.64
N TYR A 111 -13.69 9.66 1.26
CA TYR A 111 -14.84 10.49 0.87
C TYR A 111 -15.63 11.02 2.05
N ALA A 112 -15.32 10.57 3.26
CA ALA A 112 -15.92 11.05 4.50
C ALA A 112 -15.01 12.05 5.23
N ARG A 113 -13.94 12.49 4.59
CA ARG A 113 -12.95 13.40 5.17
C ARG A 113 -12.94 14.72 4.39
N GLU A 114 -11.85 15.49 4.47
CA GLU A 114 -11.74 16.78 3.78
C GLU A 114 -11.84 16.61 2.26
N GLU A 115 -12.42 17.58 1.60
CA GLU A 115 -12.69 17.55 0.17
C GLU A 115 -11.43 17.28 -0.67
N PHE A 116 -10.26 17.77 -0.25
CA PHE A 116 -9.03 17.54 -1.00
C PHE A 116 -8.64 16.06 -1.08
N ARG A 117 -9.22 15.22 -0.22
CA ARG A 117 -8.94 13.78 -0.21
C ARG A 117 -9.81 12.98 -1.18
N TYR A 118 -10.79 13.63 -1.83
CA TYR A 118 -11.68 12.94 -2.76
C TYR A 118 -10.97 12.53 -4.04
N LYS A 119 -9.92 13.25 -4.41
CA LYS A 119 -9.20 12.98 -5.66
C LYS A 119 -7.88 12.27 -5.37
N SER A 120 -7.64 11.17 -6.09
CA SER A 120 -6.35 10.50 -6.10
C SER A 120 -5.67 10.79 -7.44
N VAL A 121 -4.42 11.25 -7.39
CA VAL A 121 -3.63 11.44 -8.61
C VAL A 121 -2.85 10.19 -9.00
N ILE A 122 -2.88 9.14 -8.14
CA ILE A 122 -2.18 7.90 -8.44
C ILE A 122 -3.11 6.77 -8.88
N SER A 123 -4.41 6.86 -8.63
CA SER A 123 -5.35 5.78 -8.95
C SER A 123 -5.32 5.38 -10.42
N ALA A 124 -5.14 6.34 -11.31
CA ALA A 124 -5.16 6.08 -12.76
C ALA A 124 -4.05 5.13 -13.22
N VAL A 125 -2.95 5.05 -12.47
CA VAL A 125 -1.82 4.17 -12.79
C VAL A 125 -1.76 2.94 -11.87
N CYS A 126 -2.74 2.79 -10.99
CA CYS A 126 -2.93 1.60 -10.18
C CYS A 126 -3.94 0.67 -10.86
N ALA A 127 -3.87 -0.62 -10.55
CA ALA A 127 -4.83 -1.59 -11.05
C ALA A 127 -6.22 -1.39 -10.43
N GLY A 128 -6.25 -0.86 -9.20
CA GLY A 128 -7.48 -0.57 -8.50
C GLY A 128 -7.21 0.11 -7.17
N SER A 129 -8.27 0.52 -6.47
CA SER A 129 -8.13 1.15 -5.18
C SER A 129 -9.18 0.61 -4.19
N ILE A 130 -8.80 0.57 -2.93
CA ILE A 130 -9.62 0.09 -1.82
C ILE A 130 -9.51 1.10 -0.70
N ALA A 131 -10.64 1.56 -0.18
CA ALA A 131 -10.66 2.55 0.90
C ALA A 131 -11.83 2.31 1.84
N GLY A 132 -11.63 2.59 3.13
CA GLY A 132 -12.74 2.71 4.07
C GLY A 132 -12.97 1.53 4.99
N PHE A 133 -12.19 0.47 4.91
CA PHE A 133 -12.40 -0.74 5.71
C PHE A 133 -11.39 -0.92 6.84
N GLY A 134 -10.76 0.22 7.28
CA GLY A 134 -9.73 0.16 8.31
C GLY A 134 -8.55 -0.68 7.84
N LYS A 135 -7.92 -1.40 8.76
CA LYS A 135 -6.80 -2.28 8.41
C LYS A 135 -7.21 -3.39 7.44
N ASN A 136 -8.49 -3.76 7.41
CA ASN A 136 -8.98 -4.77 6.48
C ASN A 136 -8.81 -4.35 5.03
N SER A 137 -8.68 -3.05 4.74
CA SER A 137 -8.35 -2.57 3.41
C SER A 137 -7.05 -3.19 2.91
N TYR A 138 -6.09 -3.41 3.80
CA TYR A 138 -4.81 -4.04 3.44
C TYR A 138 -4.96 -5.51 3.11
N TYR A 139 -5.81 -6.23 3.85
CA TYR A 139 -6.11 -7.63 3.51
C TYR A 139 -6.74 -7.72 2.13
N LEU A 140 -7.70 -6.84 1.86
CA LEU A 140 -8.39 -6.80 0.56
C LEU A 140 -7.40 -6.44 -0.56
N GLY A 141 -6.47 -5.53 -0.28
CA GLY A 141 -5.44 -5.16 -1.24
C GLY A 141 -4.50 -6.32 -1.58
N LEU A 142 -4.04 -7.05 -0.56
CA LEU A 142 -3.21 -8.24 -0.78
C LEU A 142 -3.97 -9.31 -1.55
N SER A 143 -5.25 -9.50 -1.24
CA SER A 143 -6.10 -10.47 -1.94
C SER A 143 -6.26 -10.10 -3.42
N ALA A 144 -6.45 -8.82 -3.71
CA ALA A 144 -6.55 -8.34 -5.08
C ALA A 144 -5.24 -8.57 -5.83
N LEU A 145 -4.09 -8.27 -5.20
CA LEU A 145 -2.77 -8.49 -5.80
C LEU A 145 -2.53 -9.95 -6.09
N LYS A 146 -2.92 -10.84 -5.16
CA LYS A 146 -2.75 -12.28 -5.34
C LYS A 146 -3.40 -12.76 -6.65
N LYS A 147 -4.53 -12.16 -7.01
CA LYS A 147 -5.23 -12.48 -8.25
C LYS A 147 -4.61 -11.84 -9.48
N LEU A 148 -3.95 -10.70 -9.32
CA LEU A 148 -3.33 -9.96 -10.43
C LEU A 148 -1.95 -10.49 -10.77
N MET A 149 -1.21 -10.96 -9.77
CA MET A 149 0.15 -11.48 -9.99
C MET A 149 0.09 -12.88 -10.58
N LYS A 150 0.84 -13.09 -11.61
CA LYS A 150 0.85 -14.38 -12.35
C LYS A 150 2.16 -15.12 -12.21
#